data_ba3ee2484f0bb34a63a86bba431726fb
#
_entry.id   ba3ee2484f0bb34a63a86bba431726fb
#
_cell.length_a   1.000
_cell.length_b   1.000
_cell.length_c   1.000
_cell.angle_alpha   90.00
_cell.angle_beta   90.00
_cell.angle_gamma   90.00
#
_symmetry.space_group_name_H-M   'P 1'
#
loop_
_entity.id
_entity.type
_entity.pdbx_description
1 polymer ?
#
loop_
_entity_poly.entity_id
_entity_poly.type
_entity_poly.pdbx_seq_one_letter_code
_entity_poly.pdbx_strand_id
1 'polypeptide(L)'
;VAPTDAGERLLARLRPALDDIHAAIDDVGELRAKPAGILRLVASPMAIAAILWPKLERFVREHPDVTLDISTEGESRPDLVAGRFDAGIHLGEFVQRDMVAVRVTSRQRAAIVAAPAYFEAHPKPKMPRDLTAHRCICYRMGASGPVYRWEFEKRGRAVTVSVAGPLVFTDPTFVLRAALNGSGVAFLF
;
A
#
# COMPACT_ATOMS: atom_id res chain seq x y z
N VAL A 1 17.27 11.92 16.57
CA VAL A 1 17.52 12.50 17.90
C VAL A 1 16.26 12.24 18.72
N ALA A 2 16.37 11.50 19.82
CA ALA A 2 15.26 11.26 20.73
C ALA A 2 15.04 12.49 21.64
N PRO A 3 13.80 12.81 22.01
CA PRO A 3 13.52 13.87 22.97
C PRO A 3 14.15 13.56 24.33
N THR A 4 14.44 14.57 25.13
CA THR A 4 14.79 14.43 26.55
C THR A 4 13.52 14.17 27.37
N ASP A 5 13.64 13.66 28.59
CA ASP A 5 12.51 13.44 29.51
C ASP A 5 11.65 14.71 29.70
N ALA A 6 12.29 15.88 29.78
CA ALA A 6 11.58 17.16 29.81
C ALA A 6 10.86 17.46 28.50
N GLY A 7 11.45 17.10 27.35
CA GLY A 7 10.86 17.22 26.04
C GLY A 7 9.65 16.31 25.86
N GLU A 8 9.72 15.06 26.36
CA GLU A 8 8.58 14.13 26.32
C GLU A 8 7.40 14.61 27.19
N ARG A 9 7.68 15.12 28.38
CA ARG A 9 6.64 15.71 29.25
C ARG A 9 5.98 16.93 28.61
N LEU A 10 6.75 17.77 27.91
CA LEU A 10 6.23 18.91 27.19
C LEU A 10 5.37 18.47 26.01
N LEU A 11 5.84 17.53 25.21
CA LEU A 11 5.11 16.97 24.07
C LEU A 11 3.79 16.30 24.49
N ALA A 12 3.79 15.56 25.60
CA ALA A 12 2.60 14.93 26.16
C ALA A 12 1.50 15.94 26.53
N ARG A 13 1.86 17.18 26.86
CA ARG A 13 0.89 18.25 27.16
C ARG A 13 0.55 19.12 25.95
N LEU A 14 1.50 19.31 25.04
CA LEU A 14 1.29 20.13 23.86
C LEU A 14 0.44 19.41 22.79
N ARG A 15 0.60 18.09 22.64
CA ARG A 15 -0.19 17.33 21.65
C ARG A 15 -1.69 17.48 21.85
N PRO A 16 -2.27 17.20 23.05
CA PRO A 16 -3.70 17.39 23.24
C PRO A 16 -4.17 18.83 23.01
N ALA A 17 -3.38 19.80 23.43
CA ALA A 17 -3.73 21.21 23.24
C ALA A 17 -3.74 21.64 21.76
N LEU A 18 -2.80 21.11 20.97
CA LEU A 18 -2.79 21.33 19.52
C LEU A 18 -3.93 20.58 18.83
N ASP A 19 -4.27 19.38 19.30
CA ASP A 19 -5.40 18.60 18.79
C ASP A 19 -6.74 19.32 19.09
N ASP A 20 -6.89 19.89 20.27
CA ASP A 20 -8.05 20.72 20.64
C ASP A 20 -8.16 21.99 19.78
N ILE A 21 -7.03 22.64 19.47
CA ILE A 21 -7.00 23.79 18.57
C ILE A 21 -7.39 23.38 17.14
N HIS A 22 -6.88 22.25 16.65
CA HIS A 22 -7.25 21.75 15.34
C HIS A 22 -8.74 21.38 15.28
N ALA A 23 -9.26 20.68 16.29
CA ALA A 23 -10.67 20.35 16.39
C ALA A 23 -11.55 21.61 16.38
N ALA A 24 -11.17 22.65 17.11
CA ALA A 24 -11.91 23.94 17.13
C ALA A 24 -11.87 24.64 15.75
N ILE A 25 -10.75 24.53 15.02
CA ILE A 25 -10.64 25.06 13.65
C ILE A 25 -11.51 24.23 12.68
N ASP A 26 -11.55 22.92 12.85
CA ASP A 26 -12.36 22.02 12.03
C ASP A 26 -13.86 22.23 12.29
N ASP A 27 -14.29 22.43 13.55
CA ASP A 27 -15.66 22.79 13.91
C ASP A 27 -16.12 24.10 13.23
N VAL A 28 -15.22 25.09 13.12
CA VAL A 28 -15.49 26.32 12.34
C VAL A 28 -15.51 26.01 10.84
N GLY A 29 -14.74 25.03 10.39
CA GLY A 29 -14.73 24.53 9.01
C GLY A 29 -16.03 23.84 8.60
N GLU A 30 -16.71 23.12 9.50
CA GLU A 30 -18.01 22.49 9.26
C GLU A 30 -19.12 23.51 8.95
N LEU A 31 -18.96 24.76 9.35
CA LEU A 31 -19.85 25.87 8.96
C LEU A 31 -19.65 26.32 7.50
N ARG A 32 -18.63 25.81 6.81
CA ARG A 32 -18.41 26.09 5.39
C ARG A 32 -19.27 25.16 4.55
N ALA A 33 -20.01 25.72 3.61
CA ALA A 33 -20.87 24.98 2.68
C ALA A 33 -20.08 24.04 1.72
N LYS A 34 -18.74 24.09 1.71
CA LYS A 34 -17.85 23.27 0.86
C LYS A 34 -16.62 22.82 1.62
N PRO A 35 -16.20 21.55 1.43
CA PRO A 35 -14.94 21.04 1.98
C PRO A 35 -13.75 21.87 1.50
N ALA A 36 -12.82 22.21 2.41
CA ALA A 36 -11.59 22.93 2.11
C ALA A 36 -10.48 22.50 3.08
N GLY A 37 -9.23 22.68 2.69
CA GLY A 37 -8.07 22.36 3.52
C GLY A 37 -7.18 21.26 2.91
N ILE A 38 -6.34 20.63 3.72
CA ILE A 38 -5.40 19.60 3.28
C ILE A 38 -5.92 18.24 3.73
N LEU A 39 -6.10 17.31 2.77
CA LEU A 39 -6.39 15.91 3.03
C LEU A 39 -5.12 15.08 2.80
N ARG A 40 -4.55 14.56 3.88
CA ARG A 40 -3.31 13.77 3.86
C ARG A 40 -3.60 12.29 3.82
N LEU A 41 -3.18 11.67 2.72
CA LEU A 41 -3.38 10.25 2.48
C LEU A 41 -2.04 9.53 2.40
N VAL A 42 -2.01 8.29 2.85
CA VAL A 42 -0.89 7.37 2.62
C VAL A 42 -1.39 6.10 1.96
N ALA A 43 -0.69 5.65 0.92
CA ALA A 43 -1.05 4.42 0.22
C ALA A 43 0.16 3.83 -0.52
N SER A 44 0.12 2.54 -0.81
CA SER A 44 1.13 1.95 -1.69
C SER A 44 1.00 2.50 -3.13
N PRO A 45 2.09 2.54 -3.92
CA PRO A 45 2.04 2.98 -5.32
C PRO A 45 0.96 2.26 -6.13
N MET A 46 0.78 0.97 -5.88
CA MET A 46 -0.25 0.16 -6.55
C MET A 46 -1.67 0.58 -6.15
N ALA A 47 -1.91 0.85 -4.87
CA ALA A 47 -3.22 1.34 -4.40
C ALA A 47 -3.52 2.73 -4.98
N ILE A 48 -2.53 3.61 -5.06
CA ILE A 48 -2.68 4.91 -5.73
C ILE A 48 -3.07 4.70 -7.19
N ALA A 49 -2.32 3.90 -7.95
CA ALA A 49 -2.56 3.69 -9.36
C ALA A 49 -3.92 3.03 -9.65
N ALA A 50 -4.33 2.04 -8.85
CA ALA A 50 -5.52 1.25 -9.11
C ALA A 50 -6.80 1.83 -8.50
N ILE A 51 -6.70 2.54 -7.37
CA ILE A 51 -7.87 2.96 -6.57
C ILE A 51 -8.05 4.47 -6.62
N LEU A 52 -6.99 5.24 -6.34
CA LEU A 52 -7.08 6.70 -6.27
C LEU A 52 -7.05 7.33 -7.65
N TRP A 53 -6.07 6.98 -8.47
CA TRP A 53 -5.81 7.63 -9.76
C TRP A 53 -7.05 7.77 -10.64
N PRO A 54 -7.91 6.75 -10.82
CA PRO A 54 -9.11 6.87 -11.65
C PRO A 54 -10.14 7.86 -11.12
N LYS A 55 -10.01 8.34 -9.88
CA LYS A 55 -10.96 9.24 -9.22
C LYS A 55 -10.36 10.63 -8.94
N LEU A 56 -9.03 10.77 -9.02
CA LEU A 56 -8.33 11.99 -8.62
C LEU A 56 -8.79 13.21 -9.43
N GLU A 57 -8.86 13.10 -10.75
CA GLU A 57 -9.26 14.22 -11.62
C GLU A 57 -10.67 14.72 -11.28
N ARG A 58 -11.60 13.79 -11.08
CA ARG A 58 -12.95 14.12 -10.69
C ARG A 58 -13.00 14.78 -9.32
N PHE A 59 -12.29 14.22 -8.34
CA PHE A 59 -12.26 14.75 -6.97
C PHE A 59 -11.71 16.18 -6.92
N VAL A 60 -10.57 16.43 -7.56
CA VAL A 60 -9.95 17.77 -7.60
C VAL A 60 -10.87 18.80 -8.25
N ARG A 61 -11.61 18.41 -9.29
CA ARG A 61 -12.57 19.29 -9.95
C ARG A 61 -13.80 19.58 -9.08
N GLU A 62 -14.29 18.57 -8.35
CA GLU A 62 -15.48 18.71 -7.48
C GLU A 62 -15.14 19.43 -6.16
N HIS A 63 -13.87 19.36 -5.71
CA HIS A 63 -13.40 19.94 -4.45
C HIS A 63 -12.17 20.82 -4.66
N PRO A 64 -12.29 21.96 -5.36
CA PRO A 64 -11.15 22.81 -5.73
C PRO A 64 -10.44 23.46 -4.54
N ASP A 65 -11.12 23.58 -3.40
CA ASP A 65 -10.57 24.15 -2.17
C ASP A 65 -9.86 23.09 -1.29
N VAL A 66 -9.84 21.81 -1.71
CA VAL A 66 -9.14 20.74 -1.02
C VAL A 66 -7.80 20.43 -1.70
N THR A 67 -6.72 20.51 -0.93
CA THR A 67 -5.40 20.02 -1.36
C THR A 67 -5.24 18.56 -0.97
N LEU A 68 -5.00 17.67 -1.94
CA LEU A 68 -4.62 16.28 -1.69
C LEU A 68 -3.11 16.16 -1.53
N ASP A 69 -2.66 15.78 -0.33
CA ASP A 69 -1.27 15.44 -0.02
C ASP A 69 -1.17 13.90 0.07
N ILE A 70 -0.65 13.27 -0.97
CA ILE A 70 -0.61 11.82 -1.09
C ILE A 70 0.82 11.33 -0.98
N SER A 71 1.12 10.65 0.12
CA SER A 71 2.41 10.03 0.37
C SER A 71 2.42 8.56 -0.03
N THR A 72 3.53 8.15 -0.64
CA THR A 72 3.80 6.73 -0.86
C THR A 72 4.71 6.22 0.23
N GLU A 73 4.20 5.39 1.10
CA GLU A 73 5.05 4.60 1.99
C GLU A 73 5.15 3.18 1.46
N GLY A 74 6.35 2.61 1.58
CA GLY A 74 6.53 1.19 1.37
C GLY A 74 5.63 0.41 2.34
N GLU A 75 5.44 -0.88 2.11
CA GLU A 75 4.51 -1.76 2.86
C GLU A 75 4.80 -1.95 4.37
N SER A 76 5.71 -1.16 4.95
CA SER A 76 5.79 -0.99 6.40
C SER A 76 4.54 -0.24 6.83
N ARG A 77 3.79 -0.81 7.77
CA ARG A 77 2.57 -0.20 8.33
C ARG A 77 2.88 1.24 8.75
N PRO A 78 2.41 2.26 8.02
CA PRO A 78 2.63 3.62 8.45
C PRO A 78 1.86 3.83 9.75
N ASP A 79 2.49 4.46 10.71
CA ASP A 79 1.79 5.00 11.85
C ASP A 79 1.03 6.25 11.36
N LEU A 80 -0.27 6.09 11.11
CA LEU A 80 -1.10 7.16 10.58
C LEU A 80 -1.11 8.37 11.51
N VAL A 81 -1.10 8.13 12.82
CA VAL A 81 -1.13 9.19 13.83
C VAL A 81 0.21 9.91 13.89
N ALA A 82 1.32 9.18 13.99
CA ALA A 82 2.64 9.78 14.01
C ALA A 82 2.98 10.50 12.69
N GLY A 83 2.52 9.95 11.56
CA GLY A 83 2.66 10.55 10.22
C GLY A 83 1.70 11.70 9.94
N ARG A 84 0.73 11.97 10.82
CA ARG A 84 -0.34 12.97 10.65
C ARG A 84 -1.12 12.78 9.34
N PHE A 85 -1.45 11.52 9.04
CA PHE A 85 -2.30 11.18 7.91
C PHE A 85 -3.77 11.11 8.36
N ASP A 86 -4.67 11.66 7.56
CA ASP A 86 -6.11 11.59 7.81
C ASP A 86 -6.66 10.20 7.47
N ALA A 87 -6.08 9.54 6.44
CA ALA A 87 -6.44 8.18 6.09
C ALA A 87 -5.30 7.43 5.38
N GLY A 88 -5.36 6.08 5.46
CA GLY A 88 -4.47 5.20 4.74
C GLY A 88 -5.24 4.17 3.90
N ILE A 89 -4.69 3.81 2.72
CA ILE A 89 -5.25 2.74 1.89
C ILE A 89 -4.30 1.55 1.94
N HIS A 90 -4.75 0.50 2.61
CA HIS A 90 -3.97 -0.71 2.86
C HIS A 90 -4.78 -1.97 2.55
N LEU A 91 -4.10 -3.10 2.41
CA LEU A 91 -4.76 -4.40 2.46
C LEU A 91 -5.39 -4.60 3.84
N GLY A 92 -6.59 -5.20 3.89
CA GLY A 92 -7.37 -5.31 5.13
C GLY A 92 -6.67 -6.06 6.27
N GLU A 93 -5.69 -6.92 5.96
CA GLU A 93 -4.86 -7.62 6.95
C GLU A 93 -3.86 -6.71 7.68
N PHE A 94 -3.62 -5.50 7.17
CA PHE A 94 -2.70 -4.52 7.74
C PHE A 94 -3.38 -3.43 8.57
N VAL A 95 -4.71 -3.45 8.69
CA VAL A 95 -5.44 -2.46 9.50
C VAL A 95 -5.15 -2.69 10.99
N GLN A 96 -4.76 -1.64 11.69
CA GLN A 96 -4.49 -1.68 13.13
C GLN A 96 -5.81 -1.76 13.92
N ARG A 97 -5.75 -2.33 15.14
CA ARG A 97 -6.94 -2.60 15.95
C ARG A 97 -7.73 -1.36 16.35
N ASP A 98 -7.05 -0.22 16.47
CA ASP A 98 -7.64 1.05 16.91
C ASP A 98 -8.10 1.94 15.75
N MET A 99 -8.10 1.39 14.52
CA MET A 99 -8.47 2.12 13.31
C MET A 99 -9.84 1.68 12.79
N VAL A 100 -10.59 2.63 12.28
CA VAL A 100 -11.83 2.36 11.55
C VAL A 100 -11.50 1.97 10.12
N ALA A 101 -11.90 0.77 9.70
CA ALA A 101 -11.67 0.29 8.35
C ALA A 101 -12.93 0.39 7.49
N VAL A 102 -12.82 1.04 6.36
CA VAL A 102 -13.87 1.13 5.34
C VAL A 102 -13.41 0.41 4.08
N ARG A 103 -14.22 -0.51 3.58
CA ARG A 103 -13.89 -1.21 2.34
C ARG A 103 -14.07 -0.29 1.13
N VAL A 104 -12.97 -0.02 0.42
CA VAL A 104 -12.95 0.85 -0.77
C VAL A 104 -12.92 0.10 -2.11
N THR A 105 -12.70 -1.24 -2.07
CA THR A 105 -12.72 -2.11 -3.27
C THR A 105 -13.41 -3.43 -2.99
N SER A 106 -13.76 -4.17 -4.05
CA SER A 106 -14.06 -5.60 -3.96
C SER A 106 -12.82 -6.39 -3.51
N ARG A 107 -13.04 -7.69 -3.20
CA ARG A 107 -11.92 -8.59 -2.85
C ARG A 107 -10.89 -8.64 -3.98
N GLN A 108 -9.65 -8.28 -3.68
CA GLN A 108 -8.56 -8.33 -4.66
C GLN A 108 -8.13 -9.78 -4.91
N ARG A 109 -7.76 -10.06 -6.13
CA ARG A 109 -7.24 -11.37 -6.54
C ARG A 109 -5.83 -11.20 -7.04
N ALA A 110 -4.91 -11.98 -6.48
CA ALA A 110 -3.58 -12.10 -7.02
C ALA A 110 -3.58 -12.98 -8.29
N ALA A 111 -2.67 -12.68 -9.20
CA ALA A 111 -2.43 -13.45 -10.42
C ALA A 111 -0.95 -13.78 -10.60
N ILE A 112 -0.70 -14.96 -11.15
CA ILE A 112 0.62 -15.34 -11.62
C ILE A 112 0.70 -14.95 -13.10
N VAL A 113 1.63 -14.08 -13.42
CA VAL A 113 1.77 -13.50 -14.74
C VAL A 113 3.19 -13.56 -15.27
N ALA A 114 3.34 -13.64 -16.58
CA ALA A 114 4.59 -13.43 -17.30
C ALA A 114 4.26 -12.97 -18.73
N ALA A 115 5.22 -12.39 -19.43
CA ALA A 115 5.06 -12.06 -20.84
C ALA A 115 4.80 -13.32 -21.68
N PRO A 116 4.01 -13.26 -22.75
CA PRO A 116 3.79 -14.38 -23.66
C PRO A 116 5.09 -15.02 -24.14
N ALA A 117 6.08 -14.22 -24.52
CA ALA A 117 7.40 -14.68 -24.98
C ALA A 117 8.15 -15.51 -23.93
N TYR A 118 7.94 -15.27 -22.64
CA TYR A 118 8.50 -16.11 -21.60
C TYR A 118 7.92 -17.52 -21.65
N PHE A 119 6.61 -17.67 -21.86
CA PHE A 119 5.93 -18.95 -21.94
C PHE A 119 6.10 -19.67 -23.27
N GLU A 120 6.61 -19.01 -24.32
CA GLU A 120 7.04 -19.68 -25.55
C GLU A 120 8.29 -20.54 -25.31
N ALA A 121 9.18 -20.08 -24.41
CA ALA A 121 10.41 -20.79 -24.04
C ALA A 121 10.28 -21.69 -22.80
N HIS A 122 9.21 -21.53 -22.03
CA HIS A 122 9.01 -22.23 -20.76
C HIS A 122 7.58 -22.77 -20.65
N PRO A 123 7.35 -24.00 -20.19
CA PRO A 123 6.00 -24.55 -20.01
C PRO A 123 5.24 -23.72 -18.95
N LYS A 124 3.95 -23.48 -19.17
CA LYS A 124 3.11 -22.76 -18.18
C LYS A 124 2.96 -23.59 -16.91
N PRO A 125 3.17 -23.01 -15.70
CA PRO A 125 2.97 -23.70 -14.44
C PRO A 125 1.49 -24.06 -14.27
N LYS A 126 1.22 -25.31 -13.86
CA LYS A 126 -0.15 -25.83 -13.64
C LYS A 126 -0.51 -25.84 -12.15
N MET A 127 0.48 -25.86 -11.29
CA MET A 127 0.30 -25.87 -9.85
C MET A 127 1.41 -25.06 -9.15
N PRO A 128 1.17 -24.58 -7.92
CA PRO A 128 2.10 -23.70 -7.23
C PRO A 128 3.55 -24.22 -7.15
N ARG A 129 3.74 -25.51 -6.95
CA ARG A 129 5.08 -26.12 -6.88
C ARG A 129 5.88 -26.02 -8.18
N ASP A 130 5.21 -25.92 -9.33
CA ASP A 130 5.90 -25.83 -10.62
C ASP A 130 6.69 -24.52 -10.73
N LEU A 131 6.29 -23.49 -9.97
CA LEU A 131 6.94 -22.18 -9.92
C LEU A 131 8.40 -22.24 -9.46
N THR A 132 8.80 -23.27 -8.70
CA THR A 132 10.19 -23.44 -8.28
C THR A 132 11.14 -23.78 -9.44
N ALA A 133 10.60 -24.21 -10.57
CA ALA A 133 11.37 -24.44 -11.81
C ALA A 133 11.43 -23.22 -12.73
N HIS A 134 10.75 -22.13 -12.36
CA HIS A 134 10.73 -20.89 -13.15
C HIS A 134 11.66 -19.83 -12.57
N ARG A 135 12.09 -18.92 -13.44
CA ARG A 135 12.72 -17.66 -13.00
C ARG A 135 11.63 -16.75 -12.48
N CYS A 136 11.56 -16.58 -11.16
CA CYS A 136 10.56 -15.76 -10.54
C CYS A 136 11.10 -14.36 -10.25
N ILE A 137 10.27 -13.35 -10.46
CA ILE A 137 10.55 -11.97 -10.09
C ILE A 137 10.02 -11.79 -8.67
N CYS A 138 10.94 -11.66 -7.74
CA CYS A 138 10.63 -11.68 -6.32
C CYS A 138 10.28 -10.26 -5.83
N TYR A 139 9.38 -10.22 -4.87
CA TYR A 139 9.04 -9.02 -4.13
C TYR A 139 9.59 -9.14 -2.70
N ARG A 140 10.09 -8.02 -2.15
CA ARG A 140 10.60 -7.91 -0.78
C ARG A 140 9.86 -6.81 -0.04
N MET A 141 9.34 -7.12 1.13
CA MET A 141 8.65 -6.15 1.99
C MET A 141 9.67 -5.25 2.71
N GLY A 142 9.89 -4.05 2.16
CA GLY A 142 10.90 -3.11 2.67
C GLY A 142 12.35 -3.54 2.37
N ALA A 143 13.31 -2.65 2.60
CA ALA A 143 14.70 -2.85 2.22
C ALA A 143 15.39 -4.01 2.97
N SER A 144 15.04 -4.23 4.23
CA SER A 144 15.63 -5.26 5.10
C SER A 144 14.67 -6.44 5.38
N GLY A 145 13.46 -6.41 4.83
CA GLY A 145 12.47 -7.45 5.06
C GLY A 145 12.76 -8.76 4.31
N PRO A 146 12.02 -9.81 4.60
CA PRO A 146 12.12 -11.08 3.88
C PRO A 146 11.55 -10.95 2.46
N VAL A 147 12.03 -11.82 1.56
CA VAL A 147 11.36 -12.01 0.27
C VAL A 147 9.98 -12.63 0.51
N TYR A 148 8.97 -12.02 -0.12
CA TYR A 148 7.59 -12.46 0.01
C TYR A 148 7.44 -13.89 -0.55
N ARG A 149 6.86 -14.76 0.25
CA ARG A 149 6.54 -16.14 -0.15
C ARG A 149 5.15 -16.13 -0.77
N TRP A 150 5.02 -16.70 -1.96
CA TRP A 150 3.76 -16.68 -2.69
C TRP A 150 2.72 -17.60 -2.05
N GLU A 151 1.56 -17.04 -1.77
CA GLU A 151 0.48 -17.70 -1.05
C GLU A 151 -0.65 -18.05 -2.01
N PHE A 152 -1.09 -19.28 -1.91
CA PHE A 152 -2.15 -19.84 -2.73
C PHE A 152 -3.16 -20.54 -1.82
N GLU A 153 -4.39 -20.64 -2.28
CA GLU A 153 -5.44 -21.41 -1.62
C GLU A 153 -6.15 -22.32 -2.61
N LYS A 154 -6.38 -23.55 -2.22
CA LYS A 154 -7.19 -24.49 -2.97
C LYS A 154 -8.08 -25.29 -2.03
N ARG A 155 -9.40 -25.14 -2.18
CA ARG A 155 -10.43 -25.84 -1.35
C ARG A 155 -10.20 -25.63 0.15
N GLY A 156 -9.92 -24.39 0.57
CA GLY A 156 -9.68 -24.04 1.97
C GLY A 156 -8.31 -24.47 2.51
N ARG A 157 -7.42 -25.03 1.68
CA ARG A 157 -6.06 -25.37 2.09
C ARG A 157 -5.08 -24.32 1.56
N ALA A 158 -4.41 -23.64 2.48
CA ALA A 158 -3.35 -22.71 2.15
C ALA A 158 -2.09 -23.48 1.70
N VAL A 159 -1.45 -22.97 0.65
CA VAL A 159 -0.17 -23.49 0.13
C VAL A 159 0.75 -22.31 -0.08
N THR A 160 1.91 -22.33 0.57
CA THR A 160 2.92 -21.28 0.42
C THR A 160 4.12 -21.83 -0.35
N VAL A 161 4.57 -21.08 -1.35
CA VAL A 161 5.73 -21.46 -2.17
C VAL A 161 6.83 -20.42 -2.02
N SER A 162 8.01 -20.86 -1.65
CA SER A 162 9.22 -20.04 -1.73
C SER A 162 9.75 -20.12 -3.16
N VAL A 163 9.78 -18.98 -3.82
CA VAL A 163 10.27 -18.82 -5.18
C VAL A 163 11.62 -18.11 -5.19
N ALA A 164 12.38 -18.31 -6.26
CA ALA A 164 13.68 -17.66 -6.45
C ALA A 164 13.82 -17.17 -7.89
N GLY A 165 14.68 -16.18 -8.06
CA GLY A 165 15.01 -15.67 -9.39
C GLY A 165 16.02 -14.54 -9.31
N PRO A 166 16.46 -14.03 -10.47
CA PRO A 166 17.57 -13.07 -10.56
C PRO A 166 17.19 -11.65 -10.12
N LEU A 167 15.88 -11.37 -9.97
CA LEU A 167 15.38 -10.03 -9.67
C LEU A 167 14.57 -10.04 -8.38
N VAL A 168 14.90 -9.11 -7.48
CA VAL A 168 14.19 -8.86 -6.22
C VAL A 168 13.94 -7.36 -6.12
N PHE A 169 12.68 -6.95 -6.03
CA PHE A 169 12.30 -5.56 -5.92
C PHE A 169 11.53 -5.30 -4.63
N THR A 170 11.58 -4.07 -4.14
CA THR A 170 10.76 -3.58 -3.03
C THR A 170 9.55 -2.76 -3.51
N ASP A 171 9.45 -2.54 -4.82
CA ASP A 171 8.34 -1.83 -5.46
C ASP A 171 7.65 -2.77 -6.49
N PRO A 172 6.36 -3.06 -6.32
CA PRO A 172 5.60 -3.91 -7.25
C PRO A 172 5.55 -3.38 -8.68
N THR A 173 5.72 -2.07 -8.87
CA THR A 173 5.77 -1.47 -10.22
C THR A 173 6.93 -2.03 -11.05
N PHE A 174 8.09 -2.22 -10.42
CA PHE A 174 9.25 -2.83 -11.09
C PHE A 174 9.08 -4.33 -11.30
N VAL A 175 8.36 -5.01 -10.39
CA VAL A 175 7.99 -6.42 -10.58
C VAL A 175 7.11 -6.56 -11.85
N LEU A 176 6.10 -5.69 -12.00
CA LEU A 176 5.26 -5.67 -13.21
C LEU A 176 6.06 -5.38 -14.48
N ARG A 177 6.93 -4.36 -14.45
CA ARG A 177 7.77 -4.00 -15.61
C ARG A 177 8.69 -5.16 -16.02
N ALA A 178 9.32 -5.82 -15.06
CA ALA A 178 10.18 -6.96 -15.33
C ALA A 178 9.39 -8.15 -15.91
N ALA A 179 8.16 -8.39 -15.44
CA ALA A 179 7.30 -9.41 -16.01
C ALA A 179 6.90 -9.10 -17.46
N LEU A 180 6.52 -7.86 -17.77
CA LEU A 180 6.19 -7.40 -19.12
C LEU A 180 7.37 -7.54 -20.07
N ASN A 181 8.59 -7.31 -19.59
CA ASN A 181 9.83 -7.46 -20.38
C ASN A 181 10.27 -8.94 -20.52
N GLY A 182 9.50 -9.92 -20.05
CA GLY A 182 9.82 -11.33 -20.18
C GLY A 182 10.94 -11.83 -19.26
N SER A 183 11.29 -11.08 -18.20
CA SER A 183 12.38 -11.46 -17.27
C SER A 183 12.05 -12.67 -16.40
N GLY A 184 10.77 -13.06 -16.31
CA GLY A 184 10.33 -14.19 -15.51
C GLY A 184 8.85 -14.15 -15.16
N VAL A 185 8.47 -14.96 -14.19
CA VAL A 185 7.11 -15.07 -13.66
C VAL A 185 6.97 -14.17 -12.43
N ALA A 186 5.86 -13.45 -12.32
CA ALA A 186 5.56 -12.56 -11.23
C ALA A 186 4.23 -12.90 -10.55
N PHE A 187 4.12 -12.55 -9.26
CA PHE A 187 2.90 -12.58 -8.47
C PHE A 187 2.45 -11.12 -8.29
N LEU A 188 1.27 -10.79 -8.78
CA LEU A 188 0.73 -9.42 -8.77
C LEU A 188 -0.75 -9.41 -8.36
N PHE A 189 -1.20 -8.33 -7.75
CA PHE A 189 -2.61 -8.05 -7.47
C PHE A 189 -3.27 -7.27 -8.60
#